data_9033fa0902d492278d3dcc33f8264369
#
_entry.id   9033fa0902d492278d3dcc33f8264369
#
_cell.length_a   1.000
_cell.length_b   1.000
_cell.length_c   1.000
_cell.angle_alpha   90.00
_cell.angle_beta   90.00
_cell.angle_gamma   90.00
#
_symmetry.space_group_name_H-M   'P 1'
#
loop_
_entity.id
_entity.type
_entity.pdbx_description
1 polymer ?
#
loop_
_entity_poly.entity_id
_entity_poly.type
_entity_poly.pdbx_seq_one_letter_code
_entity_poly.pdbx_strand_id
1 'polypeptide(L)'
;MNQNNEILSLTNQKQILETKLSTLIYGSIEIRENNNNKYIYVHQNDNGRSITKYIGEYTEELANLILKNNIEVRNIKKEIRKINKELSKLGYSEINLDQSVKNNIDFAKRNLVDTIYKQAILEGVATTYADTEDIINSGKVNNMTAEDVLKIINLKHAWEFILNEYVISSETNYYLLCQINKLVEEGFYYNAGILRNIPVKIGGTTWIPNIPIESQVKENISLIINNLETNDIDKSIELLLFATKGQLFIDGNKRTALIFANHYLISHGLGLLVIPENKVDQYKKLLIEYYE
;
A
#
# COMPACT_ATOMS: atom_id res chain seq x y z
N MET A 1 -22.56 -7.89 -6.29
CA MET A 1 -21.34 -7.13 -5.92
C MET A 1 -21.56 -5.70 -6.33
N ASN A 2 -21.25 -4.72 -5.50
CA ASN A 2 -21.39 -3.31 -5.88
C ASN A 2 -20.28 -2.98 -6.89
N GLN A 3 -20.57 -2.25 -7.98
CA GLN A 3 -19.66 -1.87 -9.06
C GLN A 3 -18.34 -1.26 -8.52
N ASN A 4 -18.41 -0.46 -7.45
CA ASN A 4 -17.23 0.12 -6.78
C ASN A 4 -16.33 -0.95 -6.16
N ASN A 5 -16.88 -2.03 -5.62
CA ASN A 5 -16.09 -3.14 -5.08
C ASN A 5 -15.31 -3.88 -6.18
N GLU A 6 -15.93 -4.04 -7.35
CA GLU A 6 -15.32 -4.70 -8.49
C GLU A 6 -14.17 -3.85 -9.04
N ILE A 7 -14.38 -2.53 -9.16
CA ILE A 7 -13.34 -1.58 -9.59
C ILE A 7 -12.16 -1.60 -8.63
N LEU A 8 -12.39 -1.50 -7.32
CA LEU A 8 -11.33 -1.55 -6.30
C LEU A 8 -10.58 -2.89 -6.32
N SER A 9 -11.29 -4.00 -6.49
CA SER A 9 -10.66 -5.33 -6.60
C SER A 9 -9.78 -5.44 -7.83
N LEU A 10 -10.25 -4.99 -8.99
CA LEU A 10 -9.50 -4.99 -10.25
C LEU A 10 -8.28 -4.06 -10.18
N THR A 11 -8.43 -2.91 -9.56
CA THR A 11 -7.32 -1.95 -9.36
C THR A 11 -6.26 -2.53 -8.44
N ASN A 12 -6.64 -3.20 -7.36
CA ASN A 12 -5.70 -3.89 -6.48
C ASN A 12 -4.95 -5.00 -7.24
N GLN A 13 -5.65 -5.84 -8.01
CA GLN A 13 -5.02 -6.88 -8.82
C GLN A 13 -4.02 -6.28 -9.82
N LYS A 14 -4.39 -5.18 -10.48
CA LYS A 14 -3.50 -4.46 -11.38
C LYS A 14 -2.25 -3.97 -10.66
N GLN A 15 -2.41 -3.34 -9.48
CA GLN A 15 -1.30 -2.81 -8.69
C GLN A 15 -0.31 -3.92 -8.26
N ILE A 16 -0.80 -5.07 -7.81
CA ILE A 16 0.05 -6.23 -7.47
C ILE A 16 0.87 -6.67 -8.69
N LEU A 17 0.24 -6.74 -9.86
CA LEU A 17 0.92 -7.11 -11.10
C LEU A 17 1.95 -6.07 -11.54
N GLU A 18 1.66 -4.79 -11.41
CA GLU A 18 2.58 -3.68 -11.71
C GLU A 18 3.77 -3.66 -10.74
N THR A 19 3.54 -3.85 -9.45
CA THR A 19 4.61 -4.00 -8.45
C THR A 19 5.50 -5.19 -8.78
N LYS A 20 4.92 -6.35 -9.08
CA LYS A 20 5.70 -7.52 -9.51
C LYS A 20 6.51 -7.25 -10.77
N LEU A 21 5.93 -6.56 -11.74
CA LEU A 21 6.61 -6.18 -12.98
C LEU A 21 7.82 -5.28 -12.71
N SER A 22 7.73 -4.36 -11.76
CA SER A 22 8.81 -3.42 -11.41
C SER A 22 10.01 -4.11 -10.76
N THR A 23 9.83 -5.25 -10.12
CA THR A 23 10.91 -6.03 -9.46
C THR A 23 11.65 -6.97 -10.41
N LEU A 24 11.11 -7.25 -11.59
CA LEU A 24 11.70 -8.19 -12.53
C LEU A 24 12.80 -7.53 -13.38
N ILE A 25 13.95 -8.21 -13.47
CA ILE A 25 15.00 -7.88 -14.44
C ILE A 25 14.63 -8.57 -15.76
N TYR A 26 14.28 -7.78 -16.80
CA TYR A 26 13.85 -8.28 -18.08
C TYR A 26 14.28 -7.37 -19.23
N GLY A 27 14.26 -7.86 -20.45
CA GLY A 27 14.59 -7.11 -21.67
C GLY A 27 15.38 -7.94 -22.66
N SER A 28 15.75 -7.34 -23.79
CA SER A 28 16.64 -7.95 -24.75
C SER A 28 18.07 -7.96 -24.19
N ILE A 29 18.69 -9.14 -24.13
CA ILE A 29 20.04 -9.30 -23.59
C ILE A 29 21.06 -8.84 -24.63
N GLU A 30 21.99 -7.98 -24.23
CA GLU A 30 23.23 -7.67 -24.93
C GLU A 30 24.42 -8.09 -24.05
N ILE A 31 25.35 -8.81 -24.63
CA ILE A 31 26.60 -9.20 -23.94
C ILE A 31 27.73 -8.31 -24.49
N ARG A 32 28.35 -7.55 -23.58
CA ARG A 32 29.55 -6.75 -23.92
C ARG A 32 30.78 -7.34 -23.27
N GLU A 33 31.87 -7.36 -24.02
CA GLU A 33 33.18 -7.85 -23.58
C GLU A 33 34.10 -6.66 -23.24
N ASN A 34 34.73 -6.71 -22.08
CA ASN A 34 35.72 -5.72 -21.66
C ASN A 34 36.80 -6.43 -20.80
N ASN A 35 38.06 -6.28 -21.14
CA ASN A 35 39.19 -6.88 -20.42
C ASN A 35 39.02 -8.39 -20.13
N ASN A 36 38.65 -9.18 -21.13
CA ASN A 36 38.37 -10.63 -21.04
C ASN A 36 37.18 -11.02 -20.15
N ASN A 37 36.45 -10.07 -19.60
CA ASN A 37 35.20 -10.32 -18.83
C ASN A 37 33.99 -10.00 -19.69
N LYS A 38 32.93 -10.80 -19.56
CA LYS A 38 31.63 -10.58 -20.22
C LYS A 38 30.64 -9.98 -19.26
N TYR A 39 29.88 -9.02 -19.74
CA TYR A 39 28.88 -8.28 -18.96
C TYR A 39 27.53 -8.30 -19.65
N ILE A 40 26.46 -8.45 -18.85
CA ILE A 40 25.08 -8.42 -19.34
C ILE A 40 24.53 -7.00 -19.25
N TYR A 41 23.99 -6.54 -20.35
CA TYR A 41 23.12 -5.36 -20.46
C TYR A 41 21.75 -5.81 -20.95
N VAL A 42 20.69 -5.16 -20.48
CA VAL A 42 19.34 -5.38 -20.99
C VAL A 42 18.81 -4.11 -21.63
N HIS A 43 18.15 -4.27 -22.76
CA HIS A 43 17.45 -3.20 -23.45
C HIS A 43 15.95 -3.33 -23.15
N GLN A 44 15.37 -2.26 -22.66
CA GLN A 44 13.93 -2.11 -22.42
C GLN A 44 13.40 -0.97 -23.26
N ASN A 45 12.18 -1.11 -23.77
CA ASN A 45 11.45 0.00 -24.38
C ASN A 45 10.49 0.58 -23.34
N ASP A 46 10.73 1.83 -22.97
CA ASP A 46 9.84 2.59 -22.09
C ASP A 46 9.27 3.78 -22.86
N ASN A 47 7.97 3.72 -23.16
CA ASN A 47 7.21 4.76 -23.87
C ASN A 47 7.88 5.23 -25.18
N GLY A 48 8.43 4.29 -25.95
CA GLY A 48 9.09 4.57 -27.23
C GLY A 48 10.58 4.94 -27.12
N ARG A 49 11.13 5.01 -25.90
CA ARG A 49 12.57 5.23 -25.67
C ARG A 49 13.24 3.91 -25.31
N SER A 50 14.36 3.60 -25.99
CA SER A 50 15.19 2.46 -25.62
C SER A 50 16.09 2.83 -24.45
N ILE A 51 15.92 2.10 -23.33
CA ILE A 51 16.76 2.26 -22.13
C ILE A 51 17.65 1.03 -22.04
N THR A 52 18.96 1.27 -21.88
CA THR A 52 19.96 0.20 -21.66
C THR A 52 20.38 0.22 -20.20
N LYS A 53 20.24 -0.91 -19.50
CA LYS A 53 20.65 -1.08 -18.10
C LYS A 53 21.78 -2.10 -18.01
N TYR A 54 22.83 -1.76 -17.29
CA TYR A 54 23.86 -2.72 -16.87
C TYR A 54 23.27 -3.61 -15.75
N ILE A 55 23.44 -4.93 -15.85
CA ILE A 55 22.89 -5.88 -14.89
C ILE A 55 23.98 -6.52 -14.03
N GLY A 56 25.09 -6.90 -14.63
CA GLY A 56 26.21 -7.54 -13.91
C GLY A 56 27.13 -8.30 -14.84
N GLU A 57 28.07 -9.07 -14.24
CA GLU A 57 28.91 -10.00 -14.98
C GLU A 57 28.07 -11.13 -15.58
N TYR A 58 28.47 -11.61 -16.75
CA TYR A 58 27.77 -12.69 -17.42
C TYR A 58 27.91 -14.00 -16.65
N THR A 59 26.78 -14.54 -16.25
CA THR A 59 26.66 -15.95 -15.88
C THR A 59 25.49 -16.57 -16.64
N GLU A 60 25.57 -17.85 -16.90
CA GLU A 60 24.51 -18.59 -17.58
C GLU A 60 23.21 -18.56 -16.76
N GLU A 61 23.32 -18.59 -15.44
CA GLU A 61 22.20 -18.50 -14.50
C GLU A 61 21.50 -17.14 -14.60
N LEU A 62 22.25 -16.03 -14.66
CA LEU A 62 21.70 -14.68 -14.80
C LEU A 62 21.02 -14.50 -16.17
N ALA A 63 21.62 -14.99 -17.23
CA ALA A 63 21.02 -14.95 -18.57
C ALA A 63 19.71 -15.76 -18.62
N ASN A 64 19.69 -16.97 -18.05
CA ASN A 64 18.49 -17.81 -17.95
C ASN A 64 17.40 -17.18 -17.09
N LEU A 65 17.77 -16.52 -15.98
CA LEU A 65 16.83 -15.77 -15.15
C LEU A 65 16.13 -14.66 -15.96
N ILE A 66 16.89 -13.88 -16.72
CA ILE A 66 16.32 -12.81 -17.57
C ILE A 66 15.38 -13.39 -18.63
N LEU A 67 15.75 -14.52 -19.25
CA LEU A 67 14.88 -15.19 -20.23
C LEU A 67 13.58 -15.69 -19.60
N LYS A 68 13.65 -16.29 -18.41
CA LYS A 68 12.47 -16.70 -17.64
C LYS A 68 11.59 -15.50 -17.29
N ASN A 69 12.20 -14.42 -16.80
CA ASN A 69 11.49 -13.19 -16.47
C ASN A 69 10.81 -12.57 -17.69
N ASN A 70 11.40 -12.64 -18.88
CA ASN A 70 10.77 -12.17 -20.12
C ASN A 70 9.45 -12.88 -20.43
N ILE A 71 9.34 -14.17 -20.13
CA ILE A 71 8.09 -14.94 -20.28
C ILE A 71 7.07 -14.45 -19.25
N GLU A 72 7.49 -14.31 -18.00
CA GLU A 72 6.64 -13.85 -16.91
C GLU A 72 6.11 -12.43 -17.17
N VAL A 73 6.97 -11.52 -17.60
CA VAL A 73 6.60 -10.14 -18.00
C VAL A 73 5.53 -10.12 -19.11
N ARG A 74 5.65 -11.01 -20.11
CA ARG A 74 4.61 -11.12 -21.17
C ARG A 74 3.27 -11.54 -20.58
N ASN A 75 3.25 -12.48 -19.65
CA ASN A 75 2.03 -12.95 -18.99
C ASN A 75 1.42 -11.84 -18.14
N ILE A 76 2.21 -11.17 -17.29
CA ILE A 76 1.79 -10.05 -16.47
C ILE A 76 1.20 -8.93 -17.33
N LYS A 77 1.88 -8.50 -18.40
CA LYS A 77 1.39 -7.47 -19.32
C LYS A 77 0.07 -7.88 -20.01
N LYS A 78 -0.11 -9.18 -20.30
CA LYS A 78 -1.37 -9.69 -20.87
C LYS A 78 -2.52 -9.60 -19.86
N GLU A 79 -2.25 -9.93 -18.59
CA GLU A 79 -3.25 -9.83 -17.52
C GLU A 79 -3.63 -8.38 -17.22
N ILE A 80 -2.66 -7.47 -17.14
CA ILE A 80 -2.91 -6.03 -16.98
C ILE A 80 -3.80 -5.50 -18.12
N ARG A 81 -3.58 -5.93 -19.37
CA ARG A 81 -4.43 -5.53 -20.50
C ARG A 81 -5.86 -6.03 -20.35
N LYS A 82 -6.07 -7.25 -19.83
CA LYS A 82 -7.41 -7.77 -19.55
C LYS A 82 -8.11 -6.95 -18.47
N ILE A 83 -7.42 -6.68 -17.37
CA ILE A 83 -7.93 -5.86 -16.26
C ILE A 83 -8.30 -4.46 -16.76
N ASN A 84 -7.44 -3.80 -17.53
CA ASN A 84 -7.74 -2.49 -18.11
C ASN A 84 -8.98 -2.51 -19.01
N LYS A 85 -9.20 -3.59 -19.77
CA LYS A 85 -10.40 -3.75 -20.60
C LYS A 85 -11.67 -3.93 -19.76
N GLU A 86 -11.58 -4.63 -18.63
CA GLU A 86 -12.69 -4.80 -17.69
C GLU A 86 -13.00 -3.49 -16.97
N LEU A 87 -11.98 -2.78 -16.49
CA LEU A 87 -12.11 -1.45 -15.92
C LEU A 87 -12.79 -0.48 -16.90
N SER A 88 -12.40 -0.48 -18.17
CA SER A 88 -13.05 0.36 -19.20
C SER A 88 -14.52 0.03 -19.40
N LYS A 89 -14.92 -1.25 -19.31
CA LYS A 89 -16.33 -1.67 -19.40
C LYS A 89 -17.16 -1.18 -18.22
N LEU A 90 -16.52 -1.01 -17.06
CA LEU A 90 -17.15 -0.47 -15.85
C LEU A 90 -17.25 1.06 -15.86
N GLY A 91 -17.03 1.70 -17.00
CA GLY A 91 -17.11 3.15 -17.13
C GLY A 91 -15.90 3.90 -16.60
N TYR A 92 -14.82 3.20 -16.40
CA TYR A 92 -13.58 3.72 -15.86
C TYR A 92 -12.86 4.57 -16.92
N SER A 93 -12.94 5.89 -16.81
CA SER A 93 -12.30 6.86 -17.72
C SER A 93 -11.04 7.47 -17.12
N GLU A 94 -10.18 8.06 -17.95
CA GLU A 94 -9.01 8.83 -17.49
C GLU A 94 -9.41 9.86 -16.45
N ILE A 95 -8.77 9.78 -15.29
CA ILE A 95 -9.07 10.63 -14.15
C ILE A 95 -8.25 11.89 -14.25
N ASN A 96 -8.92 13.01 -14.33
CA ASN A 96 -8.26 14.31 -14.23
C ASN A 96 -8.22 14.74 -12.76
N LEU A 97 -7.18 14.32 -12.05
CA LEU A 97 -6.95 14.73 -10.66
C LEU A 97 -6.58 16.22 -10.59
N ASP A 98 -7.07 16.89 -9.55
CA ASP A 98 -6.64 18.26 -9.24
C ASP A 98 -5.14 18.32 -8.97
N GLN A 99 -4.53 19.48 -9.26
CA GLN A 99 -3.09 19.64 -9.11
C GLN A 99 -2.62 19.47 -7.65
N SER A 100 -3.44 19.86 -6.68
CA SER A 100 -3.17 19.64 -5.25
C SER A 100 -3.06 18.15 -4.90
N VAL A 101 -3.98 17.35 -5.43
CA VAL A 101 -3.98 15.87 -5.25
C VAL A 101 -2.73 15.25 -5.90
N LYS A 102 -2.42 15.64 -7.14
CA LYS A 102 -1.18 15.19 -7.84
C LYS A 102 0.07 15.52 -7.04
N ASN A 103 0.17 16.75 -6.53
CA ASN A 103 1.29 17.19 -5.71
C ASN A 103 1.42 16.36 -4.42
N ASN A 104 0.30 16.00 -3.79
CA ASN A 104 0.31 15.17 -2.58
C ASN A 104 0.68 13.71 -2.86
N ILE A 105 0.23 13.15 -3.98
CA ILE A 105 0.68 11.83 -4.44
C ILE A 105 2.19 11.82 -4.65
N ASP A 106 2.72 12.81 -5.34
CA ASP A 106 4.16 12.93 -5.59
C ASP A 106 4.96 13.15 -4.30
N PHE A 107 4.42 13.93 -3.37
CA PHE A 107 5.02 14.12 -2.05
C PHE A 107 5.03 12.81 -1.26
N ALA A 108 3.91 12.10 -1.19
CA ALA A 108 3.80 10.83 -0.49
C ALA A 108 4.73 9.75 -1.10
N LYS A 109 4.81 9.66 -2.42
CA LYS A 109 5.72 8.73 -3.12
C LYS A 109 7.19 9.01 -2.82
N ARG A 110 7.60 10.29 -2.78
CA ARG A 110 8.98 10.68 -2.42
C ARG A 110 9.34 10.39 -0.97
N ASN A 111 8.37 10.41 -0.08
CA ASN A 111 8.54 10.15 1.35
C ASN A 111 8.08 8.74 1.76
N LEU A 112 7.87 7.82 0.81
CA LEU A 112 7.26 6.52 1.06
C LEU A 112 8.05 5.68 2.07
N VAL A 113 9.37 5.63 1.94
CA VAL A 113 10.26 4.88 2.86
C VAL A 113 10.15 5.44 4.28
N ASP A 114 10.23 6.76 4.44
CA ASP A 114 10.14 7.43 5.75
C ASP A 114 8.76 7.20 6.40
N THR A 115 7.71 7.26 5.59
CA THR A 115 6.33 7.03 6.06
C THR A 115 6.14 5.61 6.54
N ILE A 116 6.61 4.62 5.77
CA ILE A 116 6.53 3.20 6.14
C ILE A 116 7.39 2.91 7.37
N TYR A 117 8.62 3.45 7.44
CA TYR A 117 9.49 3.33 8.60
C TYR A 117 8.79 3.80 9.88
N LYS A 118 8.26 5.03 9.88
CA LYS A 118 7.56 5.60 11.04
C LYS A 118 6.33 4.77 11.44
N GLN A 119 5.59 4.28 10.46
CA GLN A 119 4.43 3.43 10.72
C GLN A 119 4.84 2.06 11.27
N ALA A 120 5.93 1.47 10.80
CA ALA A 120 6.49 0.23 11.32
C ALA A 120 6.94 0.38 12.79
N ILE A 121 7.65 1.47 13.13
CA ILE A 121 8.02 1.79 14.52
C ILE A 121 6.78 1.97 15.41
N LEU A 122 5.73 2.63 14.91
CA LEU A 122 4.47 2.79 15.64
C LEU A 122 3.87 1.43 16.03
N GLU A 123 4.00 0.43 15.18
CA GLU A 123 3.53 -0.94 15.41
C GLU A 123 4.53 -1.82 16.18
N GLY A 124 5.67 -1.27 16.58
CA GLY A 124 6.68 -1.99 17.37
C GLY A 124 7.58 -2.91 16.55
N VAL A 125 7.62 -2.74 15.23
CA VAL A 125 8.58 -3.45 14.37
C VAL A 125 9.99 -2.96 14.70
N ALA A 126 10.88 -3.87 15.01
CA ALA A 126 12.28 -3.55 15.28
C ALA A 126 13.03 -3.34 13.94
N THR A 127 13.00 -2.12 13.43
CA THR A 127 13.65 -1.74 12.17
C THR A 127 14.35 -0.39 12.28
N THR A 128 15.28 -0.13 11.37
CA THR A 128 15.86 1.19 11.14
C THR A 128 15.37 1.77 9.81
N TYR A 129 15.59 3.07 9.59
CA TYR A 129 15.29 3.66 8.28
C TYR A 129 16.05 2.94 7.15
N ALA A 130 17.34 2.64 7.36
CA ALA A 130 18.17 1.94 6.37
C ALA A 130 17.67 0.52 6.07
N ASP A 131 17.29 -0.25 7.11
CA ASP A 131 16.74 -1.60 6.90
C ASP A 131 15.40 -1.54 6.15
N THR A 132 14.54 -0.57 6.50
CA THR A 132 13.27 -0.34 5.81
C THR A 132 13.50 0.02 4.34
N GLU A 133 14.45 0.91 4.05
CA GLU A 133 14.83 1.30 2.70
C GLU A 133 15.36 0.12 1.89
N ASP A 134 16.22 -0.71 2.48
CA ASP A 134 16.77 -1.91 1.84
C ASP A 134 15.66 -2.91 1.50
N ILE A 135 14.72 -3.16 2.41
CA ILE A 135 13.58 -4.04 2.16
C ILE A 135 12.73 -3.51 1.01
N ILE A 136 12.40 -2.21 1.04
CA ILE A 136 11.50 -1.59 0.06
C ILE A 136 12.13 -1.54 -1.33
N ASN A 137 13.41 -1.17 -1.43
CA ASN A 137 14.08 -0.88 -2.70
C ASN A 137 14.85 -2.05 -3.30
N SER A 138 15.43 -2.91 -2.45
CA SER A 138 16.34 -3.97 -2.90
C SER A 138 15.92 -5.39 -2.50
N GLY A 139 14.94 -5.53 -1.61
CA GLY A 139 14.54 -6.82 -1.04
C GLY A 139 15.60 -7.45 -0.13
N LYS A 140 16.63 -6.71 0.27
CA LYS A 140 17.65 -7.19 1.20
C LYS A 140 17.13 -7.13 2.63
N VAL A 141 17.38 -8.18 3.38
CA VAL A 141 16.93 -8.31 4.77
C VAL A 141 18.15 -8.59 5.65
N ASN A 142 18.34 -7.76 6.66
CA ASN A 142 19.39 -7.93 7.65
C ASN A 142 18.78 -8.07 9.05
N ASN A 143 19.04 -9.19 9.73
CA ASN A 143 18.71 -9.42 11.14
C ASN A 143 17.25 -9.12 11.58
N MET A 144 16.28 -9.27 10.69
CA MET A 144 14.85 -9.09 10.98
C MET A 144 14.12 -10.42 10.93
N THR A 145 13.01 -10.52 11.66
CA THR A 145 12.11 -11.67 11.54
C THR A 145 11.37 -11.65 10.20
N ALA A 146 11.02 -12.82 9.68
CA ALA A 146 10.21 -12.90 8.45
C ALA A 146 8.87 -12.17 8.61
N GLU A 147 8.30 -12.17 9.82
CA GLU A 147 7.07 -11.47 10.16
C GLU A 147 7.23 -9.94 10.03
N ASP A 148 8.31 -9.36 10.58
CA ASP A 148 8.56 -7.92 10.51
C ASP A 148 8.82 -7.46 9.07
N VAL A 149 9.56 -8.26 8.31
CA VAL A 149 9.78 -8.00 6.88
C VAL A 149 8.47 -8.01 6.11
N LEU A 150 7.60 -9.00 6.38
CA LEU A 150 6.30 -9.09 5.72
C LEU A 150 5.40 -7.90 6.09
N LYS A 151 5.43 -7.43 7.35
CA LYS A 151 4.70 -6.22 7.77
C LYS A 151 5.15 -5.00 6.96
N ILE A 152 6.45 -4.80 6.74
CA ILE A 152 6.99 -3.68 5.95
C ILE A 152 6.56 -3.79 4.49
N ILE A 153 6.64 -4.99 3.90
CA ILE A 153 6.22 -5.22 2.51
C ILE A 153 4.72 -4.97 2.35
N ASN A 154 3.91 -5.43 3.28
CA ASN A 154 2.46 -5.22 3.26
C ASN A 154 2.10 -3.74 3.40
N LEU A 155 2.81 -2.99 4.26
CA LEU A 155 2.66 -1.53 4.34
C LEU A 155 3.00 -0.87 3.01
N LYS A 156 4.10 -1.28 2.34
CA LYS A 156 4.45 -0.79 1.01
C LYS A 156 3.31 -1.01 0.01
N HIS A 157 2.79 -2.23 -0.07
CA HIS A 157 1.69 -2.55 -0.97
C HIS A 157 0.43 -1.71 -0.69
N ALA A 158 0.07 -1.54 0.58
CA ALA A 158 -1.09 -0.76 0.98
C ALA A 158 -0.92 0.75 0.66
N TRP A 159 0.26 1.31 0.86
CA TRP A 159 0.56 2.68 0.48
C TRP A 159 0.58 2.87 -1.04
N GLU A 160 1.26 2.00 -1.79
CA GLU A 160 1.26 2.05 -3.26
C GLU A 160 -0.16 1.93 -3.82
N PHE A 161 -1.01 1.11 -3.20
CA PHE A 161 -2.40 0.96 -3.57
C PHE A 161 -3.19 2.28 -3.43
N ILE A 162 -3.13 2.95 -2.27
CA ILE A 162 -3.87 4.21 -2.09
C ILE A 162 -3.30 5.36 -2.93
N LEU A 163 -2.00 5.33 -3.28
CA LEU A 163 -1.35 6.33 -4.12
C LEU A 163 -1.54 6.10 -5.62
N ASN A 164 -2.25 5.04 -6.01
CA ASN A 164 -2.69 4.84 -7.37
C ASN A 164 -3.75 5.89 -7.75
N GLU A 165 -3.61 6.53 -8.90
CA GLU A 165 -4.49 7.63 -9.34
C GLU A 165 -5.98 7.23 -9.34
N TYR A 166 -6.26 6.00 -9.58
CA TYR A 166 -7.61 5.46 -9.63
C TYR A 166 -8.18 5.21 -8.23
N VAL A 167 -7.37 4.71 -7.33
CA VAL A 167 -7.79 4.48 -5.95
C VAL A 167 -7.98 5.81 -5.25
N ILE A 168 -7.04 6.74 -5.40
CA ILE A 168 -7.11 8.05 -4.76
C ILE A 168 -8.29 8.89 -5.24
N SER A 169 -8.79 8.66 -6.44
CA SER A 169 -9.98 9.32 -6.97
C SER A 169 -11.30 8.66 -6.58
N SER A 170 -11.23 7.48 -5.96
CA SER A 170 -12.43 6.81 -5.46
C SER A 170 -12.87 7.40 -4.13
N GLU A 171 -14.13 7.17 -3.77
CA GLU A 171 -14.65 7.59 -2.47
C GLU A 171 -13.95 6.87 -1.33
N THR A 172 -13.59 7.62 -0.27
CA THR A 172 -13.17 7.06 1.01
C THR A 172 -14.37 6.40 1.66
N ASN A 173 -14.44 5.06 1.67
CA ASN A 173 -15.60 4.33 2.15
C ASN A 173 -15.22 3.00 2.83
N TYR A 174 -16.22 2.29 3.33
CA TYR A 174 -16.07 0.98 3.96
C TYR A 174 -15.30 -0.04 3.10
N TYR A 175 -15.55 -0.08 1.81
CA TYR A 175 -14.92 -1.05 0.91
C TYR A 175 -13.43 -0.78 0.74
N LEU A 176 -13.05 0.49 0.66
CA LEU A 176 -11.65 0.91 0.66
C LEU A 176 -10.95 0.51 1.97
N LEU A 177 -11.60 0.75 3.12
CA LEU A 177 -11.07 0.34 4.43
C LEU A 177 -10.79 -1.17 4.48
N CYS A 178 -11.71 -1.99 3.97
CA CYS A 178 -11.54 -3.44 3.89
C CYS A 178 -10.40 -3.84 2.94
N GLN A 179 -10.24 -3.17 1.79
CA GLN A 179 -9.15 -3.47 0.86
C GLN A 179 -7.79 -3.09 1.44
N ILE A 180 -7.69 -1.97 2.16
CA ILE A 180 -6.46 -1.58 2.85
C ILE A 180 -6.09 -2.64 3.89
N ASN A 181 -7.04 -3.09 4.74
CA ASN A 181 -6.75 -4.13 5.73
C ASN A 181 -6.33 -5.45 5.08
N LYS A 182 -6.94 -5.81 3.96
CA LYS A 182 -6.57 -7.02 3.22
C LYS A 182 -5.10 -6.98 2.79
N LEU A 183 -4.60 -5.83 2.35
CA LEU A 183 -3.20 -5.65 1.97
C LEU A 183 -2.27 -5.62 3.18
N VAL A 184 -2.68 -4.90 4.24
CA VAL A 184 -1.91 -4.79 5.49
C VAL A 184 -1.70 -6.15 6.15
N GLU A 185 -2.69 -7.05 6.06
CA GLU A 185 -2.69 -8.38 6.69
C GLU A 185 -2.45 -9.54 5.71
N GLU A 186 -2.00 -9.25 4.48
CA GLU A 186 -1.72 -10.27 3.50
C GLU A 186 -0.66 -11.26 4.02
N GLY A 187 -0.99 -12.56 3.95
CA GLY A 187 -0.12 -13.63 4.45
C GLY A 187 -0.19 -13.88 5.96
N PHE A 188 -0.85 -13.03 6.76
CA PHE A 188 -1.05 -13.24 8.20
C PHE A 188 -2.36 -13.92 8.53
N TYR A 189 -3.45 -13.46 7.89
CA TYR A 189 -4.79 -13.96 8.17
C TYR A 189 -5.54 -14.32 6.89
N TYR A 190 -6.18 -15.49 6.90
CA TYR A 190 -7.00 -15.94 5.76
C TYR A 190 -8.20 -15.02 5.47
N ASN A 191 -8.76 -14.42 6.53
CA ASN A 191 -9.88 -13.50 6.46
C ASN A 191 -9.49 -12.01 6.55
N ALA A 192 -8.28 -11.66 6.13
CA ALA A 192 -7.84 -10.27 6.02
C ALA A 192 -8.83 -9.45 5.16
N GLY A 193 -9.16 -8.25 5.63
CA GLY A 193 -10.14 -7.36 4.99
C GLY A 193 -11.61 -7.70 5.26
N ILE A 194 -11.89 -8.67 6.13
CA ILE A 194 -13.25 -9.02 6.55
C ILE A 194 -13.45 -8.56 8.01
N LEU A 195 -14.59 -7.93 8.30
CA LEU A 195 -14.92 -7.54 9.67
C LEU A 195 -14.89 -8.78 10.58
N ARG A 196 -14.29 -8.59 11.76
CA ARG A 196 -14.27 -9.66 12.76
C ARG A 196 -15.68 -9.98 13.26
N ASN A 197 -15.89 -11.23 13.55
CA ASN A 197 -17.12 -11.76 14.15
C ASN A 197 -16.89 -12.34 15.56
N ILE A 198 -15.72 -12.07 16.14
CA ILE A 198 -15.33 -12.50 17.49
C ILE A 198 -14.90 -11.29 18.32
N PRO A 199 -15.02 -11.35 19.66
CA PRO A 199 -14.49 -10.31 20.52
C PRO A 199 -12.97 -10.26 20.48
N VAL A 200 -12.40 -9.06 20.66
CA VAL A 200 -10.96 -8.83 20.79
C VAL A 200 -10.68 -8.00 22.04
N LYS A 201 -9.46 -8.08 22.55
CA LYS A 201 -8.97 -7.27 23.65
C LYS A 201 -7.84 -6.37 23.13
N ILE A 202 -7.80 -5.13 23.60
CA ILE A 202 -6.73 -4.20 23.31
C ILE A 202 -5.77 -4.20 24.51
N GLY A 203 -4.48 -4.36 24.25
CA GLY A 203 -3.47 -4.29 25.31
C GLY A 203 -3.42 -2.90 25.95
N GLY A 204 -3.30 -2.85 27.29
CA GLY A 204 -3.14 -1.60 28.05
C GLY A 204 -4.43 -0.84 28.38
N THR A 205 -5.61 -1.38 28.07
CA THR A 205 -6.92 -0.79 28.36
C THR A 205 -7.91 -1.84 28.84
N THR A 206 -8.95 -1.43 29.58
CA THR A 206 -10.10 -2.25 29.95
C THR A 206 -11.20 -2.24 28.88
N TRP A 207 -11.11 -1.33 27.91
CA TRP A 207 -12.06 -1.19 26.83
C TRP A 207 -12.16 -2.46 25.98
N ILE A 208 -13.38 -2.93 25.80
CA ILE A 208 -13.71 -4.08 24.93
C ILE A 208 -14.61 -3.58 23.81
N PRO A 209 -14.09 -3.47 22.57
CA PRO A 209 -14.88 -3.00 21.46
C PRO A 209 -15.96 -4.00 21.07
N ASN A 210 -17.17 -3.51 20.78
CA ASN A 210 -18.25 -4.33 20.27
C ASN A 210 -17.87 -5.03 18.98
N ILE A 211 -18.49 -6.19 18.71
CA ILE A 211 -18.36 -6.85 17.41
C ILE A 211 -18.95 -5.91 16.34
N PRO A 212 -18.18 -5.55 15.29
CA PRO A 212 -18.63 -4.59 14.30
C PRO A 212 -19.77 -5.14 13.45
N ILE A 213 -20.75 -4.26 13.15
CA ILE A 213 -21.86 -4.54 12.24
C ILE A 213 -21.62 -3.71 10.97
N GLU A 214 -21.58 -4.36 9.81
CA GLU A 214 -21.22 -3.75 8.53
C GLU A 214 -22.05 -2.48 8.23
N SER A 215 -23.37 -2.53 8.42
CA SER A 215 -24.24 -1.37 8.17
C SER A 215 -23.89 -0.18 9.06
N GLN A 216 -23.57 -0.41 10.33
CA GLN A 216 -23.15 0.64 11.27
C GLN A 216 -21.79 1.23 10.92
N VAL A 217 -20.84 0.38 10.49
CA VAL A 217 -19.51 0.84 10.05
C VAL A 217 -19.64 1.74 8.82
N LYS A 218 -20.47 1.34 7.84
CA LYS A 218 -20.76 2.14 6.64
C LYS A 218 -21.40 3.47 6.98
N GLU A 219 -22.39 3.45 7.86
CA GLU A 219 -23.10 4.63 8.31
C GLU A 219 -22.18 5.62 9.04
N ASN A 220 -21.36 5.14 10.00
CA ASN A 220 -20.43 5.99 10.73
C ASN A 220 -19.38 6.64 9.81
N ILE A 221 -18.79 5.89 8.87
CA ILE A 221 -17.88 6.46 7.88
C ILE A 221 -18.58 7.54 7.06
N SER A 222 -19.80 7.28 6.61
CA SER A 222 -20.60 8.26 5.85
C SER A 222 -20.93 9.50 6.67
N LEU A 223 -21.28 9.34 7.95
CA LEU A 223 -21.56 10.47 8.85
C LEU A 223 -20.33 11.36 9.05
N ILE A 224 -19.15 10.78 9.28
CA ILE A 224 -17.91 11.54 9.43
C ILE A 224 -17.60 12.34 8.15
N ILE A 225 -17.65 11.68 6.99
CA ILE A 225 -17.28 12.30 5.71
C ILE A 225 -18.27 13.42 5.32
N ASN A 226 -19.56 13.22 5.55
CA ASN A 226 -20.60 14.16 5.17
C ASN A 226 -20.92 15.22 6.24
N ASN A 227 -20.18 15.24 7.36
CA ASN A 227 -20.36 16.28 8.38
C ASN A 227 -19.89 17.64 7.84
N LEU A 228 -20.81 18.56 7.65
CA LEU A 228 -20.51 19.90 7.11
C LEU A 228 -19.93 20.87 8.16
N GLU A 229 -20.00 20.53 9.44
CA GLU A 229 -19.49 21.36 10.54
C GLU A 229 -18.01 21.08 10.83
N THR A 230 -17.46 19.97 10.33
CA THR A 230 -16.09 19.55 10.56
C THR A 230 -15.24 19.79 9.29
N ASN A 231 -14.04 20.36 9.44
CA ASN A 231 -13.12 20.50 8.31
C ASN A 231 -12.50 19.15 7.92
N ASP A 232 -11.96 19.09 6.71
CA ASP A 232 -11.47 17.80 6.15
C ASP A 232 -10.24 17.23 6.87
N ILE A 233 -9.41 18.06 7.53
CA ILE A 233 -8.30 17.58 8.36
C ILE A 233 -8.87 16.85 9.59
N ASP A 234 -9.82 17.46 10.28
CA ASP A 234 -10.46 16.85 11.45
C ASP A 234 -11.25 15.60 11.07
N LYS A 235 -11.94 15.58 9.92
CA LYS A 235 -12.58 14.36 9.40
C LYS A 235 -11.60 13.22 9.22
N SER A 236 -10.41 13.50 8.70
CA SER A 236 -9.38 12.47 8.56
C SER A 236 -8.91 11.89 9.90
N ILE A 237 -8.80 12.76 10.92
CA ILE A 237 -8.47 12.36 12.28
C ILE A 237 -9.62 11.54 12.89
N GLU A 238 -10.87 11.96 12.69
CA GLU A 238 -12.04 11.20 13.13
C GLU A 238 -12.11 9.81 12.48
N LEU A 239 -11.82 9.69 11.18
CA LEU A 239 -11.73 8.41 10.47
C LEU A 239 -10.64 7.51 11.07
N LEU A 240 -9.45 8.07 11.36
CA LEU A 240 -8.37 7.37 12.05
C LEU A 240 -8.82 6.84 13.41
N LEU A 241 -9.41 7.70 14.23
CA LEU A 241 -9.84 7.38 15.59
C LEU A 241 -11.00 6.38 15.59
N PHE A 242 -11.98 6.55 14.72
CA PHE A 242 -13.10 5.63 14.54
C PHE A 242 -12.62 4.21 14.20
N ALA A 243 -11.79 4.07 13.17
CA ALA A 243 -11.30 2.76 12.75
C ALA A 243 -10.38 2.12 13.79
N THR A 244 -9.56 2.94 14.50
CA THR A 244 -8.66 2.46 15.55
C THR A 244 -9.42 2.01 16.79
N LYS A 245 -10.38 2.81 17.30
CA LYS A 245 -11.19 2.47 18.50
C LYS A 245 -12.13 1.30 18.23
N GLY A 246 -12.70 1.24 17.04
CA GLY A 246 -13.66 0.21 16.65
C GLY A 246 -13.05 -1.19 16.55
N GLN A 247 -11.72 -1.31 16.37
CA GLN A 247 -11.03 -2.60 16.19
C GLN A 247 -11.81 -3.49 15.23
N LEU A 248 -12.02 -3.00 14.03
CA LEU A 248 -12.97 -3.56 13.07
C LEU A 248 -12.53 -4.93 12.52
N PHE A 249 -11.24 -5.19 12.53
CA PHE A 249 -10.61 -6.42 12.01
C PHE A 249 -9.94 -7.20 13.14
N ILE A 250 -9.55 -8.44 12.86
CA ILE A 250 -8.84 -9.29 13.82
C ILE A 250 -7.48 -8.67 14.18
N ASP A 251 -6.76 -8.14 13.18
CA ASP A 251 -5.49 -7.43 13.38
C ASP A 251 -5.31 -6.33 12.33
N GLY A 252 -4.19 -5.58 12.42
CA GLY A 252 -3.83 -4.50 11.50
C GLY A 252 -4.67 -3.23 11.64
N ASN A 253 -5.52 -3.12 12.66
CA ASN A 253 -6.47 -2.00 12.79
C ASN A 253 -5.81 -0.63 12.77
N LYS A 254 -4.73 -0.41 13.54
CA LYS A 254 -4.02 0.88 13.57
C LYS A 254 -3.33 1.18 12.24
N ARG A 255 -2.68 0.17 11.66
CA ARG A 255 -2.02 0.30 10.34
C ARG A 255 -3.03 0.66 9.26
N THR A 256 -4.14 -0.05 9.22
CA THR A 256 -5.25 0.21 8.29
C THR A 256 -5.85 1.59 8.49
N ALA A 257 -6.14 1.97 9.73
CA ALA A 257 -6.76 3.25 10.06
C ALA A 257 -5.90 4.45 9.61
N LEU A 258 -4.57 4.38 9.82
CA LEU A 258 -3.67 5.45 9.41
C LEU A 258 -3.61 5.59 7.88
N ILE A 259 -3.54 4.49 7.14
CA ILE A 259 -3.54 4.51 5.67
C ILE A 259 -4.89 4.99 5.13
N PHE A 260 -5.99 4.58 5.75
CA PHE A 260 -7.36 5.01 5.40
C PHE A 260 -7.57 6.52 5.58
N ALA A 261 -7.12 7.07 6.70
CA ALA A 261 -7.14 8.52 6.95
C ALA A 261 -6.27 9.29 5.94
N ASN A 262 -5.13 8.73 5.56
CA ASN A 262 -4.25 9.33 4.55
C ASN A 262 -4.85 9.29 3.14
N HIS A 263 -5.62 8.25 2.79
CA HIS A 263 -6.37 8.28 1.55
C HIS A 263 -7.30 9.49 1.50
N TYR A 264 -8.05 9.75 2.58
CA TYR A 264 -8.93 10.92 2.65
C TYR A 264 -8.17 12.23 2.51
N LEU A 265 -7.08 12.43 3.27
CA LEU A 265 -6.25 13.64 3.20
C LEU A 265 -5.66 13.89 1.80
N ILE A 266 -5.05 12.86 1.21
CA ILE A 266 -4.38 12.97 -0.08
C ILE A 266 -5.40 13.23 -1.18
N SER A 267 -6.56 12.55 -1.16
CA SER A 267 -7.64 12.74 -2.14
C SER A 267 -8.25 14.14 -2.10
N HIS A 268 -8.13 14.84 -0.97
CA HIS A 268 -8.57 16.24 -0.80
C HIS A 268 -7.44 17.26 -0.97
N GLY A 269 -6.22 16.84 -1.32
CA GLY A 269 -5.09 17.74 -1.52
C GLY A 269 -4.52 18.35 -0.24
N LEU A 270 -4.74 17.74 0.93
CA LEU A 270 -4.48 18.32 2.26
C LEU A 270 -3.19 17.84 2.94
N GLY A 271 -2.40 17.01 2.27
CA GLY A 271 -1.10 16.57 2.80
C GLY A 271 -1.08 15.12 3.27
N LEU A 272 -0.23 14.83 4.23
CA LEU A 272 0.09 13.50 4.72
C LEU A 272 0.10 13.48 6.25
N LEU A 273 -0.63 12.55 6.86
CA LEU A 273 -0.66 12.31 8.29
C LEU A 273 0.37 11.23 8.66
N VAL A 274 1.35 11.60 9.46
CA VAL A 274 2.41 10.70 9.94
C VAL A 274 2.62 10.93 11.43
N ILE A 275 2.82 9.87 12.20
CA ILE A 275 3.19 9.97 13.61
C ILE A 275 4.73 9.97 13.70
N PRO A 276 5.37 11.08 14.10
CA PRO A 276 6.83 11.13 14.23
C PRO A 276 7.33 10.14 15.28
N GLU A 277 8.52 9.57 15.07
CA GLU A 277 9.12 8.58 15.97
C GLU A 277 9.17 9.07 17.43
N ASN A 278 9.61 10.31 17.64
CA ASN A 278 9.70 10.93 18.97
C ASN A 278 8.33 11.21 19.62
N LYS A 279 7.23 10.95 18.93
CA LYS A 279 5.86 11.12 19.43
C LYS A 279 5.13 9.79 19.62
N VAL A 280 5.74 8.67 19.27
CA VAL A 280 5.10 7.33 19.30
C VAL A 280 4.62 7.00 20.72
N ASP A 281 5.44 7.18 21.74
CA ASP A 281 5.04 6.89 23.14
C ASP A 281 3.91 7.79 23.61
N GLN A 282 3.99 9.09 23.29
CA GLN A 282 2.92 10.04 23.60
C GLN A 282 1.62 9.67 22.88
N TYR A 283 1.70 9.32 21.60
CA TYR A 283 0.54 8.89 20.82
C TYR A 283 -0.10 7.63 21.40
N LYS A 284 0.71 6.61 21.73
CA LYS A 284 0.20 5.35 22.32
C LYS A 284 -0.48 5.62 23.67
N LYS A 285 0.07 6.48 24.51
CA LYS A 285 -0.54 6.87 25.79
C LYS A 285 -1.91 7.56 25.58
N LEU A 286 -1.95 8.58 24.74
CA LEU A 286 -3.19 9.30 24.44
C LEU A 286 -4.25 8.39 23.77
N LEU A 287 -3.81 7.44 22.95
CA LEU A 287 -4.71 6.48 22.32
C LEU A 287 -5.36 5.53 23.35
N ILE A 288 -4.60 5.10 24.37
CA ILE A 288 -5.16 4.31 25.48
C ILE A 288 -6.16 5.13 26.28
N GLU A 289 -5.83 6.38 26.61
CA GLU A 289 -6.77 7.30 27.28
C GLU A 289 -8.06 7.54 26.45
N TYR A 290 -7.95 7.60 25.14
CA TYR A 290 -9.08 7.75 24.22
C TYR A 290 -9.98 6.49 24.18
N TYR A 291 -9.44 5.31 24.43
CA TYR A 291 -10.23 4.08 24.48
C TYR A 291 -11.11 4.00 25.72
N GLU A 292 -10.65 4.48 26.86
CA GLU A 292 -11.42 4.54 28.11
C GLU A 292 -12.52 5.62 28.05
#